data_bd091850ec4547f40b098fee2adece81
#
_entry.id   bd091850ec4547f40b098fee2adece81
#
_cell.length_a   1.000
_cell.length_b   1.000
_cell.length_c   1.000
_cell.angle_alpha   90.00
_cell.angle_beta   90.00
_cell.angle_gamma   90.00
#
_symmetry.space_group_name_H-M   'P 1'
#
loop_
_entity.id
_entity.type
_entity.pdbx_description
1 polymer ?
#
loop_
_entity_poly.entity_id
_entity_poly.type
_entity_poly.pdbx_seq_one_letter_code
_entity_poly.pdbx_strand_id
1 'polypeptide(L)'
;MKRILFAAIGAVVSVNAGAQGLTMHGASQFNDDHAFTKALVRFQELVSKYSGQKVNWVLHKNSELGLEKQYFEYMAQGKAVDYAIVSPAHMSTFSKAAPFIDAPFLFRDLAHWNKVLDADLLKPVADEVNQKAEVMLIGYAGGGTRNIFVNKPVKNLAEIKGLKVRVQGAPIWSRTFQAAGMAPTVIAYNEVYNAIQNNVISAGENEAAGVEAMKFFEVAPHLAMTQHAITIRPLCFSTKTFNKLDKNLQAAVLRAGKEAGAYGRQVESSEDEQKLVALEKAGKLKRVPFADRAQMKKLTDPVMAAYAKEIGAEDIYNKINAIK
;
A
#
# COMPACT_ATOMS: atom_id res chain seq x y z
N MET A 1 66.90 30.90 47.02
CA MET A 1 66.09 29.80 46.47
C MET A 1 64.66 30.31 46.25
N LYS A 2 64.31 30.67 45.00
CA LYS A 2 62.97 31.14 44.62
C LYS A 2 62.20 29.95 44.02
N ARG A 3 61.09 29.53 44.66
CA ARG A 3 60.20 28.52 44.12
C ARG A 3 59.19 29.20 43.20
N ILE A 4 59.20 28.80 41.92
CA ILE A 4 58.19 29.24 40.92
C ILE A 4 57.07 28.21 40.94
N LEU A 5 55.87 28.67 41.28
CA LEU A 5 54.64 27.87 41.25
C LEU A 5 54.08 27.97 39.82
N PHE A 6 53.99 26.82 39.11
CA PHE A 6 53.26 26.75 37.84
C PHE A 6 51.78 26.42 38.15
N ALA A 7 50.89 27.35 37.86
CA ALA A 7 49.46 27.11 37.86
C ALA A 7 49.06 26.54 36.50
N ALA A 8 48.62 25.27 36.49
CA ALA A 8 48.04 24.64 35.29
C ALA A 8 46.59 25.06 35.18
N ILE A 9 46.28 25.90 34.19
CA ILE A 9 44.87 26.23 33.80
C ILE A 9 44.40 25.10 32.92
N GLY A 10 43.57 24.19 33.46
CA GLY A 10 42.86 23.19 32.68
C GLY A 10 41.69 23.82 31.95
N ALA A 11 41.85 23.98 30.64
CA ALA A 11 40.71 24.35 29.76
C ALA A 11 39.79 23.15 29.62
N VAL A 12 38.62 23.22 30.24
CA VAL A 12 37.50 22.29 30.00
C VAL A 12 36.93 22.63 28.62
N VAL A 13 37.33 21.88 27.61
CA VAL A 13 36.71 21.90 26.29
C VAL A 13 35.39 21.12 26.45
N SER A 14 34.29 21.84 26.61
CA SER A 14 32.96 21.29 26.48
C SER A 14 32.74 20.93 25.00
N VAL A 15 32.93 19.65 24.66
CA VAL A 15 32.50 19.11 23.39
C VAL A 15 30.98 19.13 23.42
N ASN A 16 30.38 20.18 22.86
CA ASN A 16 28.98 20.16 22.46
C ASN A 16 28.87 19.12 21.37
N ALA A 17 28.59 17.86 21.74
CA ALA A 17 28.02 16.90 20.81
C ALA A 17 26.65 17.47 20.41
N GLY A 18 26.64 18.27 19.35
CA GLY A 18 25.41 18.71 18.69
C GLY A 18 24.58 17.45 18.46
N ALA A 19 23.45 17.36 19.13
CA ALA A 19 22.50 16.30 18.90
C ALA A 19 22.15 16.31 17.41
N GLN A 20 22.74 15.40 16.64
CA GLN A 20 22.27 15.13 15.28
C GLN A 20 20.81 14.77 15.42
N GLY A 21 19.93 15.70 14.97
CA GLY A 21 18.49 15.50 15.07
C GLY A 21 18.09 14.16 14.46
N LEU A 22 17.13 13.47 15.05
CA LEU A 22 16.59 12.22 14.54
C LEU A 22 16.21 12.39 13.06
N THR A 23 16.79 11.58 12.18
CA THR A 23 16.43 11.52 10.76
C THR A 23 15.61 10.27 10.51
N MET A 24 14.48 10.41 9.79
CA MET A 24 13.65 9.31 9.35
C MET A 24 13.50 9.32 7.83
N HIS A 25 13.70 8.17 7.22
CA HIS A 25 13.62 7.95 5.79
C HIS A 25 12.30 7.27 5.40
N GLY A 26 11.52 7.92 4.54
CA GLY A 26 10.32 7.34 3.93
C GLY A 26 10.55 6.98 2.48
N ALA A 27 9.72 6.08 1.94
CA ALA A 27 9.74 5.70 0.53
C ALA A 27 8.35 5.70 -0.09
N SER A 28 8.26 6.16 -1.35
CA SER A 28 7.08 6.08 -2.21
C SER A 28 7.51 5.79 -3.64
N GLN A 29 6.80 4.89 -4.33
CA GLN A 29 7.03 4.69 -5.76
C GLN A 29 6.36 5.76 -6.64
N PHE A 30 5.57 6.66 -6.05
CA PHE A 30 4.81 7.69 -6.73
C PHE A 30 5.35 9.10 -6.47
N ASN A 31 4.89 10.07 -7.28
CA ASN A 31 5.16 11.49 -7.15
C ASN A 31 4.33 12.15 -6.02
N ASP A 32 4.46 13.47 -5.86
CA ASP A 32 3.78 14.24 -4.82
C ASP A 32 2.25 14.30 -4.98
N ASP A 33 1.74 14.16 -6.19
CA ASP A 33 0.30 14.27 -6.47
C ASP A 33 -0.48 13.01 -6.07
N HIS A 34 0.20 11.90 -5.90
CA HIS A 34 -0.43 10.63 -5.54
C HIS A 34 -0.89 10.61 -4.08
N ALA A 35 -2.10 10.07 -3.84
CA ALA A 35 -2.72 9.99 -2.51
C ALA A 35 -1.82 9.33 -1.45
N PHE A 36 -1.03 8.33 -1.82
CA PHE A 36 -0.11 7.64 -0.89
C PHE A 36 1.04 8.54 -0.47
N THR A 37 1.62 9.30 -1.38
CA THR A 37 2.68 10.26 -1.06
C THR A 37 2.13 11.40 -0.19
N LYS A 38 0.93 11.91 -0.50
CA LYS A 38 0.22 12.89 0.35
C LYS A 38 -0.01 12.35 1.78
N ALA A 39 -0.39 11.07 1.91
CA ALA A 39 -0.58 10.44 3.22
C ALA A 39 0.74 10.30 4.00
N LEU A 40 1.86 9.99 3.34
CA LEU A 40 3.18 9.95 3.98
C LEU A 40 3.63 11.34 4.45
N VAL A 41 3.42 12.38 3.66
CA VAL A 41 3.68 13.77 4.08
C VAL A 41 2.81 14.14 5.28
N ARG A 42 1.51 13.78 5.25
CA ARG A 42 0.61 14.00 6.39
C ARG A 42 1.06 13.28 7.64
N PHE A 43 1.59 12.07 7.52
CA PHE A 43 2.19 11.33 8.63
C PHE A 43 3.35 12.09 9.28
N GLN A 44 4.29 12.63 8.49
CA GLN A 44 5.42 13.42 8.98
C GLN A 44 4.96 14.63 9.79
N GLU A 45 3.99 15.39 9.24
CA GLU A 45 3.41 16.55 9.91
C GLU A 45 2.78 16.19 11.26
N LEU A 46 2.00 15.11 11.28
CA LEU A 46 1.31 14.65 12.47
C LEU A 46 2.26 14.12 13.55
N VAL A 47 3.30 13.36 13.18
CA VAL A 47 4.33 12.92 14.14
C VAL A 47 5.02 14.12 14.77
N SER A 48 5.45 15.11 13.97
CA SER A 48 6.08 16.34 14.46
C SER A 48 5.14 17.12 15.37
N LYS A 49 3.86 17.23 15.00
CA LYS A 49 2.84 17.91 15.81
C LYS A 49 2.61 17.24 17.15
N TYR A 50 2.48 15.89 17.17
CA TYR A 50 2.12 15.17 18.40
C TYR A 50 3.28 14.94 19.34
N SER A 51 4.49 14.78 18.81
CA SER A 51 5.68 14.64 19.64
C SER A 51 6.21 15.98 20.16
N GLY A 52 5.95 17.07 19.43
CA GLY A 52 6.62 18.37 19.68
C GLY A 52 8.11 18.34 19.39
N GLN A 53 8.63 17.26 18.82
CA GLN A 53 10.06 17.06 18.54
C GLN A 53 10.38 17.40 17.09
N LYS A 54 11.59 17.90 16.86
CA LYS A 54 12.13 18.15 15.52
C LYS A 54 12.67 16.82 14.95
N VAL A 55 12.04 16.35 13.89
CA VAL A 55 12.51 15.20 13.10
C VAL A 55 12.93 15.71 11.73
N ASN A 56 14.08 15.26 11.24
CA ASN A 56 14.52 15.49 9.87
C ASN A 56 13.90 14.41 8.98
N TRP A 57 12.92 14.80 8.18
CA TRP A 57 12.21 13.90 7.28
C TRP A 57 12.84 13.88 5.89
N VAL A 58 13.16 12.68 5.40
CA VAL A 58 13.64 12.45 4.04
C VAL A 58 12.68 11.49 3.36
N LEU A 59 11.90 11.97 2.40
CA LEU A 59 10.96 11.15 1.64
C LEU A 59 11.49 10.90 0.22
N HIS A 60 11.90 9.67 -0.04
CA HIS A 60 12.34 9.19 -1.34
C HIS A 60 11.13 8.83 -2.19
N LYS A 61 10.94 9.54 -3.30
CA LYS A 61 9.78 9.43 -4.20
C LYS A 61 10.16 8.81 -5.55
N ASN A 62 9.15 8.56 -6.40
CA ASN A 62 9.36 8.12 -7.78
C ASN A 62 10.22 6.85 -7.90
N SER A 63 10.07 5.91 -6.97
CA SER A 63 10.85 4.66 -6.92
C SER A 63 12.36 4.86 -6.74
N GLU A 64 12.83 5.97 -6.16
CA GLU A 64 14.25 6.23 -5.91
C GLU A 64 14.93 5.09 -5.13
N LEU A 65 14.23 4.49 -4.17
CA LEU A 65 14.69 3.32 -3.40
C LEU A 65 14.08 2.00 -3.90
N GLY A 66 13.64 1.94 -5.15
CA GLY A 66 13.03 0.76 -5.75
C GLY A 66 11.51 0.71 -5.60
N LEU A 67 10.93 -0.47 -5.84
CA LEU A 67 9.49 -0.71 -5.73
C LEU A 67 9.08 -1.09 -4.30
N GLU A 68 7.77 -1.17 -4.03
CA GLU A 68 7.20 -1.46 -2.71
C GLU A 68 7.80 -2.69 -2.03
N LYS A 69 8.10 -3.76 -2.78
CA LYS A 69 8.72 -4.95 -2.24
C LYS A 69 10.11 -4.66 -1.69
N GLN A 70 10.95 -3.90 -2.42
CA GLN A 70 12.31 -3.59 -2.01
C GLN A 70 12.35 -2.73 -0.75
N TYR A 71 11.57 -1.64 -0.71
CA TYR A 71 11.60 -0.81 0.48
C TYR A 71 10.86 -1.41 1.69
N PHE A 72 9.93 -2.36 1.48
CA PHE A 72 9.41 -3.18 2.57
C PHE A 72 10.50 -4.08 3.18
N GLU A 73 11.32 -4.71 2.32
CA GLU A 73 12.46 -5.51 2.77
C GLU A 73 13.51 -4.65 3.51
N TYR A 74 13.73 -3.40 3.09
CA TYR A 74 14.60 -2.48 3.82
C TYR A 74 14.05 -2.14 5.21
N MET A 75 12.75 -1.90 5.35
CA MET A 75 12.12 -1.70 6.67
C MET A 75 12.28 -2.92 7.58
N ALA A 76 12.05 -4.12 7.04
CA ALA A 76 12.22 -5.38 7.76
C ALA A 76 13.66 -5.59 8.25
N GLN A 77 14.65 -5.17 7.47
CA GLN A 77 16.05 -5.19 7.87
C GLN A 77 16.44 -4.06 8.83
N GLY A 78 15.60 -3.04 8.98
CA GLY A 78 15.92 -1.80 9.72
C GLY A 78 17.00 -0.96 9.04
N LYS A 79 16.96 -0.89 7.71
CA LYS A 79 17.93 -0.19 6.85
C LYS A 79 17.21 0.70 5.86
N ALA A 80 17.83 1.83 5.53
CA ALA A 80 17.46 2.75 4.45
C ALA A 80 16.03 3.31 4.46
N VAL A 81 15.03 2.61 4.99
CA VAL A 81 13.63 3.05 5.04
C VAL A 81 13.04 2.75 6.40
N ASP A 82 12.46 3.76 7.03
CA ASP A 82 11.79 3.68 8.32
C ASP A 82 10.27 3.53 8.19
N TYR A 83 9.69 4.19 7.18
CA TYR A 83 8.24 4.17 6.94
C TYR A 83 7.91 4.24 5.44
N ALA A 84 6.82 3.60 5.05
CA ALA A 84 6.33 3.62 3.68
C ALA A 84 4.86 3.20 3.61
N ILE A 85 4.19 3.45 2.49
CA ILE A 85 2.92 2.81 2.15
C ILE A 85 3.21 1.64 1.20
N VAL A 86 2.70 0.45 1.53
CA VAL A 86 3.03 -0.80 0.82
C VAL A 86 1.78 -1.64 0.57
N SER A 87 1.68 -2.24 -0.62
CA SER A 87 0.64 -3.25 -0.90
C SER A 87 0.85 -4.51 -0.04
N PRO A 88 -0.22 -5.03 0.57
CA PRO A 88 -0.17 -6.29 1.31
C PRO A 88 0.40 -7.46 0.51
N ALA A 89 0.21 -7.47 -0.81
CA ALA A 89 0.77 -8.50 -1.70
C ALA A 89 2.31 -8.59 -1.64
N HIS A 90 3.00 -7.46 -1.42
CA HIS A 90 4.46 -7.42 -1.33
C HIS A 90 5.02 -7.88 0.02
N MET A 91 4.16 -8.12 0.99
CA MET A 91 4.51 -8.69 2.31
C MET A 91 4.45 -10.23 2.30
N SER A 92 3.97 -10.86 1.23
CA SER A 92 3.67 -12.30 1.14
C SER A 92 4.88 -13.21 1.36
N THR A 93 6.10 -12.74 1.12
CA THR A 93 7.35 -13.47 1.41
C THR A 93 7.63 -13.60 2.91
N PHE A 94 7.06 -12.73 3.73
CA PHE A 94 7.17 -12.76 5.20
C PHE A 94 5.92 -13.37 5.84
N SER A 95 4.73 -12.92 5.44
CA SER A 95 3.45 -13.40 5.97
C SER A 95 2.53 -13.83 4.83
N LYS A 96 2.15 -15.10 4.82
CA LYS A 96 1.16 -15.63 3.86
C LYS A 96 -0.24 -15.03 4.10
N ALA A 97 -0.49 -14.50 5.29
CA ALA A 97 -1.76 -13.88 5.64
C ALA A 97 -1.85 -12.41 5.18
N ALA A 98 -0.73 -11.71 4.98
CA ALA A 98 -0.75 -10.31 4.62
C ALA A 98 -1.62 -9.98 3.40
N PRO A 99 -1.58 -10.74 2.27
CA PRO A 99 -2.43 -10.47 1.11
C PRO A 99 -3.94 -10.63 1.36
N PHE A 100 -4.36 -11.17 2.52
CA PHE A 100 -5.76 -11.19 2.91
C PHE A 100 -6.31 -9.76 3.10
N ILE A 101 -5.49 -8.83 3.54
CA ILE A 101 -5.89 -7.44 3.83
C ILE A 101 -6.52 -6.75 2.62
N ASP A 102 -6.03 -7.00 1.40
CA ASP A 102 -6.53 -6.38 0.16
C ASP A 102 -7.09 -7.40 -0.84
N ALA A 103 -7.48 -8.57 -0.38
CA ALA A 103 -7.96 -9.64 -1.25
C ALA A 103 -9.17 -9.21 -2.09
N PRO A 104 -9.25 -9.63 -3.36
CA PRO A 104 -10.37 -9.30 -4.22
C PRO A 104 -11.71 -9.76 -3.63
N PHE A 105 -12.74 -8.93 -3.76
CA PHE A 105 -14.10 -9.14 -3.25
C PHE A 105 -14.26 -9.33 -1.74
N LEU A 106 -13.19 -9.13 -0.94
CA LEU A 106 -13.27 -9.20 0.52
C LEU A 106 -14.21 -8.13 1.10
N PHE A 107 -14.15 -6.92 0.55
CA PHE A 107 -15.00 -5.81 0.99
C PHE A 107 -16.04 -5.50 -0.07
N ARG A 108 -17.28 -5.22 0.38
CA ARG A 108 -18.40 -4.89 -0.51
C ARG A 108 -18.24 -3.49 -1.13
N ASP A 109 -17.88 -2.55 -0.29
CA ASP A 109 -17.71 -1.13 -0.61
C ASP A 109 -16.85 -0.44 0.45
N LEU A 110 -16.58 0.85 0.25
CA LEU A 110 -15.77 1.67 1.16
C LEU A 110 -16.37 1.77 2.57
N ALA A 111 -17.70 1.85 2.68
CA ALA A 111 -18.38 1.93 3.98
C ALA A 111 -18.18 0.62 4.78
N HIS A 112 -18.32 -0.51 4.12
CA HIS A 112 -18.04 -1.81 4.71
C HIS A 112 -16.58 -1.92 5.17
N TRP A 113 -15.63 -1.53 4.34
CA TRP A 113 -14.21 -1.53 4.72
C TRP A 113 -13.93 -0.64 5.95
N ASN A 114 -14.48 0.59 5.99
CA ASN A 114 -14.33 1.45 7.16
C ASN A 114 -14.87 0.80 8.44
N LYS A 115 -16.02 0.14 8.38
CA LYS A 115 -16.57 -0.61 9.54
C LYS A 115 -15.64 -1.75 9.99
N VAL A 116 -15.01 -2.46 9.05
CA VAL A 116 -14.02 -3.51 9.36
C VAL A 116 -12.80 -2.93 10.06
N LEU A 117 -12.31 -1.76 9.60
CA LEU A 117 -11.19 -1.07 10.25
C LEU A 117 -11.56 -0.55 11.63
N ASP A 118 -12.76 0.03 11.78
CA ASP A 118 -13.26 0.53 13.09
C ASP A 118 -13.41 -0.60 14.10
N ALA A 119 -13.77 -1.80 13.64
CA ALA A 119 -13.87 -3.01 14.46
C ALA A 119 -12.49 -3.71 14.69
N ASP A 120 -11.39 -3.15 14.15
CA ASP A 120 -10.02 -3.66 14.25
C ASP A 120 -9.86 -5.15 13.84
N LEU A 121 -10.71 -5.62 12.92
CA LEU A 121 -10.74 -7.04 12.53
C LEU A 121 -9.47 -7.50 11.78
N LEU A 122 -8.70 -6.58 11.21
CA LEU A 122 -7.44 -6.89 10.52
C LEU A 122 -6.24 -6.97 11.47
N LYS A 123 -6.42 -6.64 12.76
CA LYS A 123 -5.33 -6.63 13.75
C LYS A 123 -4.56 -7.95 13.83
N PRO A 124 -5.19 -9.14 13.87
CA PRO A 124 -4.42 -10.39 13.95
C PRO A 124 -3.48 -10.60 12.75
N VAL A 125 -3.89 -10.16 11.56
CA VAL A 125 -3.04 -10.23 10.36
C VAL A 125 -1.90 -9.20 10.45
N ALA A 126 -2.20 -7.99 10.93
CA ALA A 126 -1.18 -6.96 11.15
C ALA A 126 -0.15 -7.38 12.20
N ASP A 127 -0.59 -8.02 13.29
CA ASP A 127 0.28 -8.56 14.33
C ASP A 127 1.19 -9.68 13.77
N GLU A 128 0.67 -10.55 12.90
CA GLU A 128 1.49 -11.58 12.23
C GLU A 128 2.56 -10.97 11.32
N VAL A 129 2.22 -9.92 10.55
CA VAL A 129 3.20 -9.18 9.73
C VAL A 129 4.30 -8.60 10.62
N ASN A 130 3.92 -7.94 11.72
CA ASN A 130 4.90 -7.40 12.66
C ASN A 130 5.80 -8.49 13.26
N GLN A 131 5.23 -9.60 13.67
CA GLN A 131 5.98 -10.72 14.25
C GLN A 131 6.99 -11.32 13.26
N LYS A 132 6.61 -11.47 11.98
CA LYS A 132 7.42 -12.17 10.98
C LYS A 132 8.36 -11.25 10.21
N ALA A 133 7.96 -10.00 9.96
CA ALA A 133 8.72 -9.04 9.17
C ALA A 133 9.39 -7.94 10.02
N GLU A 134 9.06 -7.82 11.31
CA GLU A 134 9.46 -6.69 12.14
C GLU A 134 9.06 -5.33 11.51
N VAL A 135 7.87 -5.30 10.89
CA VAL A 135 7.25 -4.12 10.29
C VAL A 135 5.83 -3.99 10.82
N MET A 136 5.54 -2.87 11.44
CA MET A 136 4.23 -2.54 12.01
C MET A 136 3.32 -1.96 10.93
N LEU A 137 2.06 -2.37 10.91
CA LEU A 137 1.02 -1.72 10.10
C LEU A 137 0.30 -0.70 11.00
N ILE A 138 0.66 0.58 10.89
CA ILE A 138 0.24 1.63 11.84
C ILE A 138 -0.96 2.45 11.35
N GLY A 139 -1.45 2.18 10.15
CA GLY A 139 -2.61 2.82 9.56
C GLY A 139 -2.92 2.24 8.19
N TYR A 140 -4.06 2.61 7.61
CA TYR A 140 -4.49 2.12 6.31
C TYR A 140 -4.95 3.27 5.43
N ALA A 141 -4.26 3.49 4.31
CA ALA A 141 -4.65 4.35 3.21
C ALA A 141 -5.31 3.52 2.09
N GLY A 142 -5.66 4.14 1.00
CA GLY A 142 -6.35 3.52 -0.13
C GLY A 142 -7.75 4.10 -0.33
N GLY A 143 -8.64 3.31 -0.91
CA GLY A 143 -10.05 3.70 -1.12
C GLY A 143 -10.48 3.77 -2.58
N GLY A 144 -9.54 3.75 -3.52
CA GLY A 144 -9.83 3.68 -4.94
C GLY A 144 -10.39 2.31 -5.33
N THR A 145 -11.34 2.31 -6.26
CA THR A 145 -11.96 1.09 -6.76
C THR A 145 -11.11 0.47 -7.88
N ARG A 146 -10.73 -0.79 -7.71
CA ARG A 146 -9.90 -1.50 -8.69
C ARG A 146 -10.73 -2.11 -9.80
N ASN A 147 -10.30 -1.86 -11.03
CA ASN A 147 -10.92 -2.31 -12.26
C ASN A 147 -9.87 -2.92 -13.20
N ILE A 148 -10.31 -3.71 -14.17
CA ILE A 148 -9.42 -4.27 -15.20
C ILE A 148 -9.22 -3.25 -16.31
N PHE A 149 -7.99 -2.78 -16.51
CA PHE A 149 -7.62 -2.05 -17.72
C PHE A 149 -7.09 -3.02 -18.78
N VAL A 150 -7.47 -2.83 -20.02
CA VAL A 150 -7.26 -3.81 -21.10
C VAL A 150 -7.12 -3.13 -22.47
N ASN A 151 -6.36 -3.74 -23.38
CA ASN A 151 -6.08 -3.18 -24.70
C ASN A 151 -7.26 -3.26 -25.69
N LYS A 152 -8.31 -4.00 -25.38
CA LYS A 152 -9.57 -4.06 -26.16
C LYS A 152 -10.79 -4.01 -25.21
N PRO A 153 -11.95 -3.50 -25.67
CA PRO A 153 -13.13 -3.47 -24.79
C PRO A 153 -13.59 -4.87 -24.42
N VAL A 154 -13.93 -5.07 -23.12
CA VAL A 154 -14.50 -6.32 -22.60
C VAL A 154 -15.68 -5.99 -21.69
N LYS A 155 -16.80 -6.73 -21.83
CA LYS A 155 -18.08 -6.43 -21.20
C LYS A 155 -18.58 -7.51 -20.25
N ASN A 156 -18.01 -8.72 -20.32
CA ASN A 156 -18.51 -9.90 -19.62
C ASN A 156 -17.41 -10.95 -19.42
N LEU A 157 -17.72 -12.02 -18.68
CA LEU A 157 -16.79 -13.12 -18.39
C LEU A 157 -16.32 -13.86 -19.64
N ALA A 158 -17.17 -14.00 -20.66
CA ALA A 158 -16.78 -14.70 -21.88
C ALA A 158 -15.66 -13.96 -22.62
N GLU A 159 -15.71 -12.61 -22.61
CA GLU A 159 -14.74 -11.76 -23.29
C GLU A 159 -13.41 -11.62 -22.55
N ILE A 160 -13.36 -11.85 -21.22
CA ILE A 160 -12.11 -11.89 -20.44
C ILE A 160 -11.47 -13.27 -20.40
N LYS A 161 -12.18 -14.32 -20.83
CA LYS A 161 -11.67 -15.71 -20.80
C LYS A 161 -10.38 -15.85 -21.58
N GLY A 162 -9.34 -16.40 -20.90
CA GLY A 162 -8.02 -16.62 -21.48
C GLY A 162 -7.17 -15.36 -21.67
N LEU A 163 -7.67 -14.15 -21.35
CA LEU A 163 -6.83 -12.96 -21.41
C LEU A 163 -5.70 -13.03 -20.39
N LYS A 164 -4.50 -12.76 -20.85
CA LYS A 164 -3.34 -12.62 -19.98
C LYS A 164 -3.45 -11.33 -19.19
N VAL A 165 -3.60 -11.44 -17.87
CA VAL A 165 -3.71 -10.29 -16.95
C VAL A 165 -2.51 -10.27 -16.00
N ARG A 166 -1.91 -9.09 -15.85
CA ARG A 166 -0.92 -8.90 -14.80
C ARG A 166 -1.58 -8.88 -13.44
N VAL A 167 -0.99 -9.60 -12.51
CA VAL A 167 -1.36 -9.54 -11.10
C VAL A 167 -0.15 -9.26 -10.21
N GLN A 168 -0.42 -8.87 -8.97
CA GLN A 168 0.59 -8.73 -7.92
C GLN A 168 1.09 -10.12 -7.49
N GLY A 169 2.28 -10.18 -6.90
CA GLY A 169 2.94 -11.42 -6.51
C GLY A 169 2.36 -12.11 -5.26
N ALA A 170 1.04 -12.22 -5.18
CA ALA A 170 0.34 -12.90 -4.09
C ALA A 170 -0.61 -13.99 -4.63
N PRO A 171 -0.63 -15.19 -4.04
CA PRO A 171 -1.42 -16.32 -4.54
C PRO A 171 -2.92 -16.03 -4.69
N ILE A 172 -3.51 -15.28 -3.76
CA ILE A 172 -4.95 -14.97 -3.79
C ILE A 172 -5.34 -14.18 -5.05
N TRP A 173 -4.48 -13.25 -5.51
CA TRP A 173 -4.72 -12.49 -6.73
C TRP A 173 -4.70 -13.39 -7.96
N SER A 174 -3.69 -14.26 -8.10
CA SER A 174 -3.62 -15.21 -9.21
C SER A 174 -4.80 -16.17 -9.21
N ARG A 175 -5.13 -16.77 -8.07
CA ARG A 175 -6.26 -17.73 -7.93
C ARG A 175 -7.61 -17.07 -8.27
N THR A 176 -7.80 -15.81 -7.87
CA THR A 176 -9.04 -15.06 -8.15
C THR A 176 -9.22 -14.85 -9.67
N PHE A 177 -8.21 -14.33 -10.36
CA PHE A 177 -8.34 -14.10 -11.80
C PHE A 177 -8.37 -15.41 -12.59
N GLN A 178 -7.71 -16.47 -12.13
CA GLN A 178 -7.82 -17.79 -12.72
C GLN A 178 -9.26 -18.36 -12.58
N ALA A 179 -9.89 -18.21 -11.42
CA ALA A 179 -11.29 -18.61 -11.21
C ALA A 179 -12.26 -17.83 -12.08
N ALA A 180 -11.95 -16.57 -12.40
CA ALA A 180 -12.70 -15.76 -13.37
C ALA A 180 -12.42 -16.13 -14.84
N GLY A 181 -11.57 -17.14 -15.09
CA GLY A 181 -11.25 -17.63 -16.43
C GLY A 181 -10.12 -16.92 -17.15
N MET A 182 -9.41 -16.00 -16.51
CA MET A 182 -8.26 -15.31 -17.07
C MET A 182 -6.96 -16.10 -16.90
N ALA A 183 -5.88 -15.68 -17.56
CA ALA A 183 -4.52 -16.21 -17.43
C ALA A 183 -3.63 -15.22 -16.65
N PRO A 184 -3.60 -15.27 -15.30
CA PRO A 184 -2.81 -14.35 -14.49
C PRO A 184 -1.31 -14.58 -14.66
N THR A 185 -0.56 -13.48 -14.73
CA THR A 185 0.90 -13.47 -14.84
C THR A 185 1.46 -12.47 -13.83
N VAL A 186 2.42 -12.88 -13.02
CA VAL A 186 3.10 -12.00 -12.08
C VAL A 186 4.21 -11.24 -12.79
N ILE A 187 4.08 -9.93 -12.84
CA ILE A 187 5.06 -9.02 -13.47
C ILE A 187 5.29 -7.83 -12.52
N ALA A 188 6.52 -7.32 -12.46
CA ALA A 188 6.85 -6.14 -11.67
C ALA A 188 6.03 -4.92 -12.14
N TYR A 189 5.64 -4.04 -11.21
CA TYR A 189 4.68 -2.97 -11.51
C TYR A 189 5.18 -2.00 -12.58
N ASN A 190 6.46 -1.65 -12.56
CA ASN A 190 7.11 -0.78 -13.53
C ASN A 190 7.28 -1.41 -14.94
N GLU A 191 7.09 -2.73 -15.06
CA GLU A 191 7.19 -3.45 -16.33
C GLU A 191 5.84 -3.63 -17.03
N VAL A 192 4.73 -3.34 -16.35
CA VAL A 192 3.37 -3.58 -16.85
C VAL A 192 3.09 -2.82 -18.13
N TYR A 193 3.46 -1.55 -18.22
CA TYR A 193 3.28 -0.73 -19.42
C TYR A 193 3.94 -1.40 -20.64
N ASN A 194 5.21 -1.72 -20.54
CA ASN A 194 5.98 -2.35 -21.61
C ASN A 194 5.46 -3.75 -21.94
N ALA A 195 5.02 -4.52 -20.93
CA ALA A 195 4.47 -5.86 -21.16
C ALA A 195 3.16 -5.82 -21.96
N ILE A 196 2.30 -4.81 -21.76
CA ILE A 196 1.09 -4.61 -22.58
C ILE A 196 1.47 -4.10 -23.96
N GLN A 197 2.33 -3.09 -24.04
CA GLN A 197 2.78 -2.51 -25.30
C GLN A 197 3.38 -3.57 -26.25
N ASN A 198 4.12 -4.52 -25.69
CA ASN A 198 4.76 -5.60 -26.45
C ASN A 198 3.88 -6.87 -26.54
N ASN A 199 2.59 -6.80 -26.17
CA ASN A 199 1.64 -7.90 -26.22
C ASN A 199 2.05 -9.17 -25.42
N VAL A 200 2.91 -9.04 -24.42
CA VAL A 200 3.25 -10.12 -23.46
C VAL A 200 2.02 -10.45 -22.63
N ILE A 201 1.29 -9.40 -22.19
CA ILE A 201 -0.01 -9.48 -21.54
C ILE A 201 -0.99 -8.54 -22.26
N SER A 202 -2.30 -8.72 -22.01
CA SER A 202 -3.36 -7.90 -22.63
C SER A 202 -4.03 -6.96 -21.64
N ALA A 203 -3.85 -7.20 -20.34
CA ALA A 203 -4.58 -6.51 -19.28
C ALA A 203 -3.75 -6.40 -17.99
N GLY A 204 -4.15 -5.47 -17.17
CA GLY A 204 -3.78 -5.36 -15.75
C GLY A 204 -4.99 -4.90 -14.96
N GLU A 205 -4.81 -4.67 -13.66
CA GLU A 205 -5.88 -4.19 -12.80
C GLU A 205 -5.34 -3.13 -11.85
N ASN A 206 -6.13 -2.07 -11.65
CA ASN A 206 -5.75 -0.98 -10.74
C ASN A 206 -6.93 -0.05 -10.45
N GLU A 207 -6.74 0.84 -9.48
CA GLU A 207 -7.55 2.03 -9.23
C GLU A 207 -7.15 3.17 -10.18
N ALA A 208 -7.97 4.21 -10.23
CA ALA A 208 -7.78 5.34 -11.15
C ALA A 208 -6.43 6.04 -10.99
N ALA A 209 -5.98 6.25 -9.74
CA ALA A 209 -4.71 6.92 -9.47
C ALA A 209 -3.51 6.18 -10.05
N GLY A 210 -3.50 4.84 -9.94
CA GLY A 210 -2.44 4.02 -10.53
C GLY A 210 -2.51 3.97 -12.05
N VAL A 211 -3.71 3.88 -12.64
CA VAL A 211 -3.89 3.94 -14.11
C VAL A 211 -3.37 5.27 -14.66
N GLU A 212 -3.63 6.38 -13.98
CA GLU A 212 -3.15 7.71 -14.37
C GLU A 212 -1.64 7.85 -14.19
N ALA A 213 -1.12 7.56 -13.01
CA ALA A 213 0.30 7.75 -12.67
C ALA A 213 1.24 6.92 -13.56
N MET A 214 0.84 5.70 -13.90
CA MET A 214 1.63 4.79 -14.74
C MET A 214 1.28 4.90 -16.23
N LYS A 215 0.37 5.80 -16.60
CA LYS A 215 -0.10 6.02 -17.99
C LYS A 215 -0.59 4.75 -18.66
N PHE A 216 -1.17 3.82 -17.92
CA PHE A 216 -1.65 2.56 -18.49
C PHE A 216 -2.70 2.75 -19.56
N PHE A 217 -3.43 3.88 -19.53
CA PHE A 217 -4.40 4.26 -20.56
C PHE A 217 -3.79 4.40 -21.96
N GLU A 218 -2.49 4.64 -22.11
CA GLU A 218 -1.84 4.75 -23.42
C GLU A 218 -1.73 3.39 -24.12
N VAL A 219 -1.60 2.30 -23.38
CA VAL A 219 -1.42 0.94 -23.91
C VAL A 219 -2.64 0.04 -23.67
N ALA A 220 -3.54 0.44 -22.77
CA ALA A 220 -4.76 -0.27 -22.38
C ALA A 220 -5.89 0.74 -22.09
N PRO A 221 -6.45 1.38 -23.12
CA PRO A 221 -7.37 2.51 -22.96
C PRO A 221 -8.80 2.13 -22.53
N HIS A 222 -9.09 0.84 -22.37
CA HIS A 222 -10.41 0.37 -21.95
C HIS A 222 -10.38 -0.08 -20.49
N LEU A 223 -11.26 0.49 -19.66
CA LEU A 223 -11.41 0.12 -18.26
C LEU A 223 -12.71 -0.66 -18.09
N ALA A 224 -12.63 -1.99 -17.99
CA ALA A 224 -13.76 -2.83 -17.64
C ALA A 224 -14.10 -2.64 -16.16
N MET A 225 -15.32 -2.15 -15.89
CA MET A 225 -15.78 -1.76 -14.54
C MET A 225 -16.13 -3.00 -13.69
N THR A 226 -15.13 -3.83 -13.46
CA THR A 226 -15.27 -5.07 -12.67
C THR A 226 -15.44 -4.80 -11.19
N GLN A 227 -14.92 -3.68 -10.67
CA GLN A 227 -15.01 -3.28 -9.26
C GLN A 227 -14.72 -4.46 -8.31
N HIS A 228 -13.65 -5.20 -8.61
CA HIS A 228 -13.34 -6.47 -7.97
C HIS A 228 -12.61 -6.31 -6.64
N ALA A 229 -12.06 -5.13 -6.35
CA ALA A 229 -11.43 -4.83 -5.07
C ALA A 229 -11.45 -3.34 -4.75
N ILE A 230 -11.25 -3.03 -3.49
CA ILE A 230 -10.89 -1.69 -3.01
C ILE A 230 -9.38 -1.70 -2.77
N THR A 231 -8.69 -0.67 -3.21
CA THR A 231 -7.27 -0.50 -2.92
C THR A 231 -7.06 -0.30 -1.43
N ILE A 232 -6.29 -1.16 -0.81
CA ILE A 232 -5.90 -1.04 0.59
C ILE A 232 -4.38 -0.99 0.66
N ARG A 233 -3.87 0.04 1.34
CA ARG A 233 -2.44 0.28 1.45
C ARG A 233 -2.07 0.60 2.89
N PRO A 234 -1.55 -0.38 3.64
CA PRO A 234 -1.01 -0.14 4.97
C PRO A 234 0.11 0.90 4.94
N LEU A 235 0.04 1.85 5.87
CA LEU A 235 1.18 2.64 6.28
C LEU A 235 2.01 1.78 7.22
N CYS A 236 3.20 1.46 6.76
CA CYS A 236 4.15 0.57 7.41
C CYS A 236 5.23 1.36 8.14
N PHE A 237 5.69 0.85 9.27
CA PHE A 237 6.80 1.42 10.04
C PHE A 237 7.74 0.33 10.53
N SER A 238 9.05 0.51 10.39
CA SER A 238 10.07 -0.45 10.86
C SER A 238 10.00 -0.60 12.37
N THR A 239 9.78 -1.81 12.87
CA THR A 239 9.80 -2.11 14.31
C THR A 239 11.16 -1.86 14.93
N LYS A 240 12.23 -2.10 14.16
CA LYS A 240 13.61 -1.81 14.61
C LYS A 240 13.84 -0.32 14.83
N THR A 241 13.35 0.52 13.94
CA THR A 241 13.38 1.98 14.14
C THR A 241 12.48 2.39 15.30
N PHE A 242 11.23 1.89 15.34
CA PHE A 242 10.26 2.20 16.38
C PHE A 242 10.81 1.95 17.80
N ASN A 243 11.49 0.82 18.01
CA ASN A 243 12.04 0.45 19.30
C ASN A 243 13.19 1.36 19.77
N LYS A 244 13.80 2.13 18.88
CA LYS A 244 14.84 3.12 19.21
C LYS A 244 14.26 4.49 19.59
N LEU A 245 12.99 4.74 19.32
CA LEU A 245 12.31 5.99 19.63
C LEU A 245 11.98 6.07 21.11
N ASP A 246 11.99 7.28 21.68
CA ASP A 246 11.44 7.51 23.00
C ASP A 246 9.91 7.29 23.02
N LYS A 247 9.36 7.18 24.24
CA LYS A 247 7.93 6.87 24.43
C LYS A 247 6.98 7.91 23.81
N ASN A 248 7.38 9.18 23.82
CA ASN A 248 6.58 10.25 23.24
C ASN A 248 6.52 10.12 21.71
N LEU A 249 7.66 9.90 21.05
CA LEU A 249 7.71 9.63 19.60
C LEU A 249 6.98 8.32 19.23
N GLN A 250 7.13 7.26 20.03
CA GLN A 250 6.38 6.01 19.78
C GLN A 250 4.87 6.27 19.79
N ALA A 251 4.36 6.97 20.79
CA ALA A 251 2.94 7.33 20.86
C ALA A 251 2.51 8.22 19.69
N ALA A 252 3.34 9.21 19.32
CA ALA A 252 3.08 10.09 18.19
C ALA A 252 3.04 9.33 16.85
N VAL A 253 3.95 8.40 16.60
CA VAL A 253 4.01 7.55 15.39
C VAL A 253 2.73 6.71 15.26
N LEU A 254 2.29 6.03 16.30
CA LEU A 254 1.09 5.19 16.26
C LEU A 254 -0.18 6.02 16.00
N ARG A 255 -0.31 7.15 16.69
CA ARG A 255 -1.44 8.06 16.48
C ARG A 255 -1.43 8.67 15.09
N ALA A 256 -0.29 9.20 14.66
CA ALA A 256 -0.11 9.82 13.35
C ALA A 256 -0.36 8.81 12.21
N GLY A 257 0.08 7.57 12.36
CA GLY A 257 -0.15 6.52 11.36
C GLY A 257 -1.64 6.28 11.11
N LYS A 258 -2.42 6.17 12.19
CA LYS A 258 -3.88 5.99 12.11
C LYS A 258 -4.57 7.14 11.40
N GLU A 259 -4.24 8.38 11.77
CA GLU A 259 -4.84 9.60 11.20
C GLU A 259 -4.38 9.86 9.76
N ALA A 260 -3.10 9.64 9.44
CA ALA A 260 -2.59 9.76 8.09
C ALA A 260 -3.16 8.70 7.15
N GLY A 261 -3.37 7.47 7.64
CA GLY A 261 -4.08 6.43 6.89
C GLY A 261 -5.52 6.85 6.56
N ALA A 262 -6.25 7.36 7.55
CA ALA A 262 -7.62 7.88 7.33
C ALA A 262 -7.64 9.03 6.33
N TYR A 263 -6.70 9.97 6.43
CA TYR A 263 -6.53 11.05 5.46
C TYR A 263 -6.28 10.50 4.05
N GLY A 264 -5.37 9.53 3.89
CA GLY A 264 -5.09 8.89 2.60
C GLY A 264 -6.32 8.22 1.99
N ARG A 265 -7.17 7.56 2.82
CA ARG A 265 -8.45 6.99 2.36
C ARG A 265 -9.41 8.07 1.85
N GLN A 266 -9.52 9.19 2.57
CA GLN A 266 -10.37 10.30 2.16
C GLN A 266 -9.89 10.90 0.83
N VAL A 267 -8.60 11.15 0.68
CA VAL A 267 -8.03 11.72 -0.55
C VAL A 267 -8.29 10.78 -1.73
N GLU A 268 -7.88 9.52 -1.64
CA GLU A 268 -7.98 8.60 -2.77
C GLU A 268 -9.44 8.33 -3.16
N SER A 269 -10.32 8.06 -2.19
CA SER A 269 -11.73 7.80 -2.50
C SER A 269 -12.45 8.99 -3.10
N SER A 270 -12.10 10.22 -2.70
CA SER A 270 -12.68 11.43 -3.28
C SER A 270 -12.15 11.77 -4.67
N GLU A 271 -10.91 11.38 -4.98
CA GLU A 271 -10.26 11.64 -6.26
C GLU A 271 -10.54 10.55 -7.32
N ASP A 272 -10.91 9.32 -6.92
CA ASP A 272 -10.99 8.14 -7.80
C ASP A 272 -11.93 8.38 -9.00
N GLU A 273 -13.18 8.76 -8.76
CA GLU A 273 -14.14 9.06 -9.84
C GLU A 273 -13.74 10.32 -10.64
N GLN A 274 -13.18 11.33 -9.98
CA GLN A 274 -12.76 12.56 -10.64
C GLN A 274 -11.65 12.29 -11.66
N LYS A 275 -10.69 11.44 -11.34
CA LYS A 275 -9.60 11.01 -12.24
C LYS A 275 -10.14 10.24 -13.44
N LEU A 276 -11.08 9.30 -13.22
CA LEU A 276 -11.71 8.57 -14.33
C LEU A 276 -12.45 9.51 -15.27
N VAL A 277 -13.25 10.43 -14.73
CA VAL A 277 -13.97 11.44 -15.54
C VAL A 277 -12.98 12.34 -16.31
N ALA A 278 -11.88 12.75 -15.69
CA ALA A 278 -10.88 13.58 -16.36
C ALA A 278 -10.19 12.84 -17.51
N LEU A 279 -9.82 11.57 -17.30
CA LEU A 279 -9.22 10.73 -18.36
C LEU A 279 -10.19 10.47 -19.51
N GLU A 280 -11.49 10.25 -19.24
CA GLU A 280 -12.52 10.09 -20.27
C GLU A 280 -12.73 11.39 -21.08
N LYS A 281 -12.88 12.53 -20.41
CA LYS A 281 -13.02 13.85 -21.07
C LYS A 281 -11.82 14.19 -21.93
N ALA A 282 -10.64 13.76 -21.56
CA ALA A 282 -9.41 13.93 -22.33
C ALA A 282 -9.28 12.92 -23.49
N GLY A 283 -10.25 12.01 -23.67
CA GLY A 283 -10.21 10.95 -24.69
C GLY A 283 -9.14 9.87 -24.45
N LYS A 284 -8.58 9.81 -23.24
CA LYS A 284 -7.48 8.90 -22.91
C LYS A 284 -7.95 7.53 -22.42
N LEU A 285 -9.12 7.47 -21.79
CA LEU A 285 -9.68 6.25 -21.21
C LEU A 285 -11.14 6.10 -21.64
N LYS A 286 -11.59 4.86 -21.78
CA LYS A 286 -13.00 4.53 -22.03
C LYS A 286 -13.47 3.52 -21.01
N ARG A 287 -14.40 3.91 -20.14
CA ARG A 287 -15.06 2.99 -19.22
C ARG A 287 -16.01 2.06 -19.98
N VAL A 288 -15.93 0.78 -19.68
CA VAL A 288 -16.77 -0.26 -20.27
C VAL A 288 -17.55 -0.93 -19.14
N PRO A 289 -18.90 -0.82 -19.10
CA PRO A 289 -19.70 -1.55 -18.12
C PRO A 289 -19.41 -3.05 -18.21
N PHE A 290 -19.24 -3.70 -17.04
CA PHE A 290 -19.00 -5.13 -16.94
C PHE A 290 -20.24 -5.83 -16.36
N ALA A 291 -20.97 -6.54 -17.23
CA ALA A 291 -22.27 -7.10 -16.89
C ALA A 291 -22.21 -8.20 -15.83
N ASP A 292 -21.14 -9.00 -15.82
CA ASP A 292 -21.05 -10.23 -15.04
C ASP A 292 -20.31 -10.07 -13.70
N ARG A 293 -20.24 -8.84 -13.12
CA ARG A 293 -19.56 -8.62 -11.84
C ARG A 293 -20.04 -9.55 -10.74
N ALA A 294 -21.37 -9.72 -10.61
CA ALA A 294 -21.95 -10.61 -9.59
C ALA A 294 -21.56 -12.08 -9.83
N GLN A 295 -21.53 -12.51 -11.08
CA GLN A 295 -21.12 -13.86 -11.45
C GLN A 295 -19.61 -14.05 -11.23
N MET A 296 -18.78 -13.05 -11.54
CA MET A 296 -17.35 -13.06 -11.24
C MET A 296 -17.11 -13.25 -9.74
N LYS A 297 -17.80 -12.48 -8.89
CA LYS A 297 -17.74 -12.66 -7.44
C LYS A 297 -18.11 -14.08 -7.03
N LYS A 298 -19.21 -14.61 -7.53
CA LYS A 298 -19.68 -15.97 -7.21
C LYS A 298 -18.67 -17.05 -7.59
N LEU A 299 -17.91 -16.88 -8.68
CA LEU A 299 -16.82 -17.79 -9.07
C LEU A 299 -15.62 -17.68 -8.14
N THR A 300 -15.37 -16.50 -7.54
CA THR A 300 -14.20 -16.25 -6.71
C THR A 300 -14.46 -16.47 -5.20
N ASP A 301 -15.71 -16.46 -4.74
CA ASP A 301 -16.05 -16.70 -3.33
C ASP A 301 -15.46 -17.99 -2.75
N PRO A 302 -15.49 -19.17 -3.47
CA PRO A 302 -14.85 -20.38 -2.98
C PRO A 302 -13.32 -20.26 -2.85
N VAL A 303 -12.69 -19.49 -3.72
CA VAL A 303 -11.24 -19.23 -3.68
C VAL A 303 -10.90 -18.43 -2.44
N MET A 304 -11.70 -17.41 -2.12
CA MET A 304 -11.50 -16.57 -0.93
C MET A 304 -11.69 -17.38 0.36
N ALA A 305 -12.75 -18.21 0.44
CA ALA A 305 -13.00 -19.07 1.59
C ALA A 305 -11.88 -20.09 1.81
N ALA A 306 -11.41 -20.74 0.74
CA ALA A 306 -10.28 -21.68 0.80
C ALA A 306 -8.98 -20.99 1.23
N TYR A 307 -8.72 -19.80 0.72
CA TYR A 307 -7.55 -19.01 1.12
C TYR A 307 -7.61 -18.58 2.58
N ALA A 308 -8.75 -18.09 3.06
CA ALA A 308 -8.94 -17.74 4.46
C ALA A 308 -8.65 -18.92 5.40
N LYS A 309 -9.10 -20.12 5.02
CA LYS A 309 -8.80 -21.36 5.74
C LYS A 309 -7.32 -21.71 5.70
N GLU A 310 -6.67 -21.64 4.52
CA GLU A 310 -5.25 -21.93 4.33
C GLU A 310 -4.34 -21.09 5.24
N ILE A 311 -4.70 -19.83 5.45
CA ILE A 311 -3.91 -18.88 6.25
C ILE A 311 -4.36 -18.78 7.71
N GLY A 312 -5.37 -19.56 8.14
CA GLY A 312 -5.92 -19.51 9.50
C GLY A 312 -6.76 -18.25 9.81
N ALA A 313 -7.26 -17.57 8.78
CA ALA A 313 -8.08 -16.34 8.90
C ALA A 313 -9.59 -16.58 8.69
N GLU A 314 -10.07 -17.81 8.78
CA GLU A 314 -11.46 -18.18 8.53
C GLU A 314 -12.43 -17.44 9.47
N ASP A 315 -12.10 -17.32 10.76
CA ASP A 315 -12.89 -16.59 11.74
C ASP A 315 -12.95 -15.08 11.40
N ILE A 316 -11.83 -14.48 10.99
CA ILE A 316 -11.77 -13.08 10.55
C ILE A 316 -12.63 -12.89 9.31
N TYR A 317 -12.53 -13.77 8.34
CA TYR A 317 -13.33 -13.74 7.10
C TYR A 317 -14.84 -13.79 7.39
N ASN A 318 -15.27 -14.69 8.31
CA ASN A 318 -16.65 -14.81 8.72
C ASN A 318 -17.14 -13.53 9.44
N LYS A 319 -16.34 -12.96 10.33
CA LYS A 319 -16.63 -11.69 11.02
C LYS A 319 -16.77 -10.53 10.03
N ILE A 320 -15.86 -10.43 9.04
CA ILE A 320 -15.93 -9.40 8.00
C ILE A 320 -17.25 -9.54 7.21
N ASN A 321 -17.62 -10.75 6.79
CA ASN A 321 -18.84 -10.98 6.05
C ASN A 321 -20.11 -10.69 6.86
N ALA A 322 -20.07 -10.82 8.18
CA ALA A 322 -21.19 -10.55 9.09
C ALA A 322 -21.44 -9.04 9.32
N ILE A 323 -20.47 -8.17 9.05
CA ILE A 323 -20.66 -6.71 9.13
C ILE A 323 -21.65 -6.26 8.05
N LYS A 324 -22.71 -5.56 8.47
CA LYS A 324 -23.77 -5.03 7.60
C LYS A 324 -23.47 -3.62 7.12
#